data_2362f550af3b5a1183ab198589b37930
#
_entry.id   2362f550af3b5a1183ab198589b37930
#
_cell.length_a   1.000
_cell.length_b   1.000
_cell.length_c   1.000
_cell.angle_alpha   90.00
_cell.angle_beta   90.00
_cell.angle_gamma   90.00
#
_symmetry.space_group_name_H-M   'P 1'
#
loop_
_entity.id
_entity.type
_entity.pdbx_description
1 polymer ?
#
loop_
_entity_poly.entity_id
_entity_poly.type
_entity_poly.pdbx_seq_one_letter_code
_entity_poly.pdbx_strand_id
1 'polypeptide(L)'
;MTQNIKPTHFRSEGDVNTTPARQAWNASMDDERTQALLKRDSEVFLHQAMSTPCLDTLEAAEGIYIQDATGKKYMDFHGNNVHQLGYGHPHVMKLFHF
;
A
#
# COMPACT_ATOMS: atom_id res chain seq x y z
N MET A 1 -1.23 -30.47 16.18
CA MET A 1 -2.10 -29.78 15.22
C MET A 1 -1.29 -28.81 14.42
N THR A 2 -1.00 -29.17 13.24
CA THR A 2 -0.39 -28.27 12.26
C THR A 2 -1.46 -27.27 11.86
N GLN A 3 -1.34 -26.04 12.37
CA GLN A 3 -2.06 -24.95 11.77
C GLN A 3 -1.47 -24.79 10.37
N ASN A 4 -2.29 -24.99 9.36
CA ASN A 4 -1.98 -24.54 8.02
C ASN A 4 -1.98 -23.00 8.05
N ILE A 5 -0.88 -22.47 8.50
CA ILE A 5 -0.56 -21.09 8.26
C ILE A 5 -0.27 -21.04 6.77
N LYS A 6 -1.26 -20.62 5.99
CA LYS A 6 -1.01 -20.29 4.60
C LYS A 6 0.12 -19.27 4.59
N PRO A 7 1.23 -19.52 3.89
CA PRO A 7 2.36 -18.59 3.84
C PRO A 7 2.05 -17.35 2.98
N THR A 8 0.80 -16.94 2.93
CA THR A 8 0.33 -15.82 2.11
C THR A 8 0.56 -14.46 2.74
N HIS A 9 1.20 -14.43 3.92
CA HIS A 9 1.50 -13.16 4.55
C HIS A 9 2.95 -12.82 4.33
N PHE A 10 3.22 -12.27 3.16
CA PHE A 10 4.40 -11.45 3.00
C PHE A 10 4.19 -10.26 3.91
N ARG A 11 4.78 -10.33 5.09
CA ARG A 11 4.83 -9.19 5.97
C ARG A 11 5.68 -8.14 5.29
N SER A 12 5.01 -7.14 4.79
CA SER A 12 5.70 -5.93 4.44
C SER A 12 6.34 -5.31 5.69
N GLU A 13 7.18 -4.40 5.46
CA GLU A 13 7.98 -3.68 6.45
C GLU A 13 7.23 -3.44 7.77
N GLY A 14 7.70 -4.09 8.83
CA GLY A 14 7.27 -3.79 10.19
C GLY A 14 5.82 -4.11 10.57
N ASP A 15 5.08 -4.85 9.75
CA ASP A 15 3.73 -5.28 10.15
C ASP A 15 3.80 -6.35 11.23
N VAL A 16 3.60 -5.92 12.48
CA VAL A 16 3.56 -6.77 13.66
C VAL A 16 2.13 -7.01 14.14
N ASN A 17 1.14 -6.55 13.42
CA ASN A 17 -0.26 -6.66 13.81
C ASN A 17 -0.78 -8.07 13.56
N THR A 18 -1.10 -8.78 14.66
CA THR A 18 -1.62 -10.15 14.63
C THR A 18 -3.09 -10.24 15.09
N THR A 19 -3.79 -9.11 15.13
CA THR A 19 -5.19 -9.09 15.56
C THR A 19 -6.08 -9.87 14.58
N PRO A 20 -7.22 -10.42 15.04
CA PRO A 20 -8.19 -11.07 14.16
C PRO A 20 -8.68 -10.19 13.02
N ALA A 21 -8.83 -8.89 13.25
CA ALA A 21 -9.20 -7.93 12.22
C ALA A 21 -8.15 -7.84 11.11
N ARG A 22 -6.85 -7.83 11.47
CA ARG A 22 -5.75 -7.85 10.51
C ARG A 22 -5.72 -9.16 9.72
N GLN A 23 -5.93 -10.27 10.39
CA GLN A 23 -5.97 -11.59 9.73
C GLN A 23 -7.13 -11.68 8.75
N ALA A 24 -8.31 -11.20 9.13
CA ALA A 24 -9.47 -11.16 8.25
C ALA A 24 -9.22 -10.25 7.02
N TRP A 25 -8.62 -9.10 7.22
CA TRP A 25 -8.26 -8.19 6.14
C TRP A 25 -7.25 -8.84 5.17
N ASN A 26 -6.20 -9.45 5.71
CA ASN A 26 -5.21 -10.17 4.90
C ASN A 26 -5.85 -11.30 4.08
N ALA A 27 -6.77 -12.06 4.70
CA ALA A 27 -7.47 -13.13 4.02
C ALA A 27 -8.42 -12.63 2.91
N SER A 28 -8.87 -11.39 3.00
CA SER A 28 -9.72 -10.76 1.98
C SER A 28 -8.95 -10.20 0.79
N MET A 29 -7.63 -10.07 0.93
CA MET A 29 -6.77 -9.55 -0.14
C MET A 29 -6.41 -10.69 -1.10
N ASP A 30 -7.17 -10.81 -2.17
CA ASP A 30 -7.05 -11.87 -3.18
C ASP A 30 -6.49 -11.40 -4.53
N ASP A 31 -6.18 -10.11 -4.66
CA ASP A 31 -5.61 -9.57 -5.88
C ASP A 31 -4.17 -10.07 -6.10
N GLU A 32 -3.97 -10.85 -7.15
CA GLU A 32 -2.67 -11.47 -7.45
C GLU A 32 -1.56 -10.45 -7.73
N ARG A 33 -1.90 -9.35 -8.37
CA ARG A 33 -0.94 -8.28 -8.69
C ARG A 33 -0.45 -7.59 -7.42
N THR A 34 -1.36 -7.27 -6.51
CA THR A 34 -1.03 -6.69 -5.21
C THR A 34 -0.16 -7.66 -4.40
N GLN A 35 -0.53 -8.93 -4.33
CA GLN A 35 0.24 -9.95 -3.62
C GLN A 35 1.65 -10.10 -4.20
N ALA A 36 1.80 -10.10 -5.52
CA ALA A 36 3.10 -10.20 -6.18
C ALA A 36 4.02 -9.00 -5.86
N LEU A 37 3.46 -7.80 -5.85
CA LEU A 37 4.20 -6.58 -5.50
C LEU A 37 4.63 -6.58 -4.02
N LEU A 38 3.74 -6.93 -3.10
CA LEU A 38 4.06 -7.02 -1.67
C LEU A 38 5.10 -8.11 -1.39
N LYS A 39 5.01 -9.23 -2.10
CA LYS A 39 6.03 -10.29 -2.01
C LYS A 39 7.40 -9.77 -2.44
N ARG A 40 7.48 -9.13 -3.59
CA ARG A 40 8.73 -8.58 -4.09
C ARG A 40 9.31 -7.53 -3.15
N ASP A 41 8.46 -6.68 -2.59
CA ASP A 41 8.85 -5.70 -1.57
C ASP A 41 9.50 -6.40 -0.36
N SER A 42 8.88 -7.45 0.15
CA SER A 42 9.38 -8.21 1.31
C SER A 42 10.71 -8.92 1.06
N GLU A 43 11.02 -9.23 -0.20
CA GLU A 43 12.28 -9.91 -0.58
C GLU A 43 13.44 -8.93 -0.77
N VAL A 44 13.15 -7.68 -1.10
CA VAL A 44 14.17 -6.72 -1.56
C VAL A 44 14.49 -5.66 -0.52
N PHE A 45 13.48 -5.20 0.22
CA PHE A 45 13.65 -4.12 1.20
C PHE A 45 13.92 -4.64 2.60
N LEU A 46 14.67 -3.84 3.36
CA LEU A 46 14.92 -4.13 4.77
C LEU A 46 13.61 -3.98 5.58
N HIS A 47 13.34 -4.97 6.42
CA HIS A 47 12.20 -4.91 7.31
C HIS A 47 12.49 -3.95 8.46
N GLN A 48 11.76 -2.85 8.50
CA GLN A 48 11.86 -1.83 9.53
C GLN A 48 10.59 -1.80 10.38
N ALA A 49 10.74 -1.42 11.64
CA ALA A 49 9.59 -1.14 12.49
C ALA A 49 9.02 0.22 12.10
N MET A 50 7.95 0.23 11.31
CA MET A 50 7.27 1.44 10.86
C MET A 50 5.93 1.60 11.55
N SER A 51 5.51 2.84 11.76
CA SER A 51 4.18 3.15 12.30
C SER A 51 3.05 2.78 11.34
N THR A 52 3.36 2.80 10.04
CA THR A 52 2.40 2.46 8.98
C THR A 52 3.05 1.46 8.03
N PRO A 53 2.83 0.17 8.25
CA PRO A 53 3.35 -0.85 7.34
C PRO A 53 2.68 -0.76 5.97
N CYS A 54 3.42 -1.16 4.94
CA CYS A 54 2.90 -1.26 3.59
C CYS A 54 1.96 -2.46 3.48
N LEU A 55 0.67 -2.20 3.37
CA LEU A 55 -0.38 -3.24 3.38
C LEU A 55 -1.08 -3.40 2.04
N ASP A 56 -0.92 -2.43 1.18
CA ASP A 56 -1.56 -2.37 -0.12
C ASP A 56 -0.63 -1.68 -1.11
N THR A 57 -1.05 -1.56 -2.34
CA THR A 57 -0.27 -0.98 -3.42
C THR A 57 -0.89 0.33 -3.89
N LEU A 58 -0.06 1.28 -4.26
CA LEU A 58 -0.46 2.53 -4.88
C LEU A 58 -0.12 2.48 -6.36
N GLU A 59 -1.12 2.63 -7.23
CA GLU A 59 -0.93 2.65 -8.68
C GLU A 59 -1.03 4.05 -9.27
N ALA A 60 -1.95 4.86 -8.77
CA ALA A 60 -2.19 6.20 -9.30
C ALA A 60 -2.62 7.17 -8.19
N ALA A 61 -2.41 8.44 -8.45
CA ALA A 61 -2.88 9.51 -7.58
C ALA A 61 -3.26 10.74 -8.41
N GLU A 62 -4.41 11.32 -8.11
CA GLU A 62 -4.91 12.53 -8.80
C GLU A 62 -5.79 13.36 -7.86
N GLY A 63 -5.50 14.66 -7.77
CA GLY A 63 -6.23 15.55 -6.89
C GLY A 63 -6.12 15.12 -5.43
N ILE A 64 -7.24 14.77 -4.82
CA ILE A 64 -7.30 14.30 -3.44
C ILE A 64 -7.41 12.78 -3.32
N TYR A 65 -7.36 12.08 -4.45
CA TYR A 65 -7.57 10.63 -4.49
C TYR A 65 -6.29 9.87 -4.79
N ILE A 66 -6.14 8.75 -4.12
CA ILE A 66 -5.17 7.71 -4.46
C ILE A 66 -5.92 6.45 -4.92
N GLN A 67 -5.30 5.67 -5.77
CA GLN A 67 -5.90 4.46 -6.34
C GLN A 67 -4.95 3.29 -6.16
N ASP A 68 -5.48 2.18 -5.66
CA ASP A 68 -4.74 0.93 -5.55
C ASP A 68 -4.68 0.15 -6.88
N ALA A 69 -3.94 -0.96 -6.88
CA ALA A 69 -3.78 -1.80 -8.07
C ALA A 69 -5.07 -2.48 -8.53
N THR A 70 -6.10 -2.53 -7.70
CA THR A 70 -7.42 -3.08 -8.06
C THR A 70 -8.34 -2.04 -8.71
N GLY A 71 -7.93 -0.78 -8.72
CA GLY A 71 -8.72 0.34 -9.21
C GLY A 71 -9.58 1.02 -8.16
N LYS A 72 -9.52 0.58 -6.92
CA LYS A 72 -10.25 1.21 -5.82
C LYS A 72 -9.63 2.54 -5.45
N LYS A 73 -10.46 3.56 -5.31
CA LYS A 73 -10.05 4.91 -4.97
C LYS A 73 -10.31 5.22 -3.51
N TYR A 74 -9.37 5.92 -2.91
CA TYR A 74 -9.43 6.39 -1.53
C TYR A 74 -9.20 7.89 -1.50
N MET A 75 -9.94 8.60 -0.67
CA MET A 75 -9.68 10.01 -0.42
C MET A 75 -8.51 10.11 0.55
N ASP A 76 -7.45 10.78 0.13
CA ASP A 76 -6.23 10.91 0.93
C ASP A 76 -6.26 12.17 1.78
N PHE A 77 -6.55 12.00 3.06
CA PHE A 77 -6.54 13.09 4.04
C PHE A 77 -5.16 13.35 4.65
N HIS A 78 -4.19 12.46 4.41
CA HIS A 78 -2.86 12.59 5.00
C HIS A 78 -1.87 13.28 4.06
N GLY A 79 -1.82 12.87 2.79
CA GLY A 79 -0.97 13.45 1.76
C GLY A 79 0.53 13.45 2.07
N ASN A 80 0.98 12.68 3.07
CA ASN A 80 2.37 12.67 3.57
C ASN A 80 2.91 14.06 3.92
N ASN A 81 2.05 15.00 4.31
CA ASN A 81 2.35 16.38 4.66
C ASN A 81 2.96 17.23 3.52
N VAL A 82 2.87 16.79 2.27
CA VAL A 82 3.47 17.49 1.12
C VAL A 82 2.46 17.93 0.06
N HIS A 83 1.19 17.56 0.19
CA HIS A 83 0.19 17.77 -0.84
C HIS A 83 -0.85 18.84 -0.50
N GLN A 84 -0.44 20.10 -0.53
CA GLN A 84 -1.37 21.21 -0.33
C GLN A 84 -2.19 21.53 -1.61
N LEU A 85 -1.66 21.17 -2.79
CA LEU A 85 -2.27 21.43 -4.08
C LEU A 85 -2.94 20.20 -4.70
N GLY A 86 -2.84 19.05 -4.05
CA GLY A 86 -3.28 17.77 -4.60
C GLY A 86 -2.26 17.13 -5.53
N TYR A 87 -2.48 15.85 -5.83
CA TYR A 87 -1.63 15.08 -6.72
C TYR A 87 -1.82 15.52 -8.17
N GLY A 88 -0.70 15.63 -8.88
CA GLY A 88 -0.72 15.89 -10.33
C GLY A 88 -1.31 17.23 -10.71
N HIS A 89 -1.14 18.28 -9.90
CA HIS A 89 -1.69 19.60 -10.20
C HIS A 89 -1.21 20.08 -11.58
N PRO A 90 -2.10 20.41 -12.52
CA PRO A 90 -1.72 20.66 -13.93
C PRO A 90 -0.69 21.75 -14.12
N HIS A 91 -0.77 22.83 -13.34
CA HIS A 91 0.17 23.95 -13.43
C HIS A 91 1.57 23.53 -12.98
N VAL A 92 1.66 22.77 -11.89
CA VAL A 92 2.94 22.25 -11.38
C VAL A 92 3.55 21.25 -12.35
N MET A 93 2.72 20.34 -12.89
CA MET A 93 3.18 19.34 -13.86
C MET A 93 3.78 19.98 -15.10
N LYS A 94 3.22 21.08 -15.57
CA LYS A 94 3.78 21.83 -16.72
C LYS A 94 5.19 22.36 -16.48
N LEU A 95 5.53 22.71 -15.24
CA LEU A 95 6.86 23.22 -14.91
C LEU A 95 7.95 22.14 -14.99
N PHE A 96 7.57 20.85 -14.91
CA PHE A 96 8.47 19.70 -14.93
C PHE A 96 8.43 18.91 -16.24
N HIS A 97 7.67 19.36 -17.23
CA HIS A 97 7.74 18.79 -18.57
C HIS A 97 8.95 19.33 -19.31
N PHE A 98 9.86 18.43 -19.52
CA PHE A 98 11.03 18.65 -20.37
C PHE A 98 10.74 18.18 -21.79
#